data_70ace56546c43a0e5ee2a648c13cf2c7
#
_entry.id   70ace56546c43a0e5ee2a648c13cf2c7
#
_cell.length_a   1.000
_cell.length_b   1.000
_cell.length_c   1.000
_cell.angle_alpha   90.00
_cell.angle_beta   90.00
_cell.angle_gamma   90.00
#
_symmetry.space_group_name_H-M   'P 1'
#
loop_
_entity.id
_entity.type
_entity.pdbx_description
1 polymer ?
#
loop_
_entity_poly.entity_id
_entity_poly.type
_entity_poly.pdbx_seq_one_letter_code
_entity_poly.pdbx_strand_id
1 'polypeptide(L)'
;TTIEALGATLGGTQSLHTNAFDEALGLPTDFSARIARNTQIIIQEESEICRTVDPLAGSYYVESLTDQIVKQARTIIKQIDEAGGMAKAIEAGLPKRMIEEASAREQSLIDQGKRVIVGVNKYKLDKEDETSVLEIDNVKVRNEQIASLQHIRATRDTDAVNAALAALTHAAQHNENLLAAAVNAARVRATLGEISDALETAFDRYL
;
A
#
# COMPACT_ATOMS: atom_id res chain seq x y z
N THR A 1 15.61 -1.13 -7.17
CA THR A 1 14.95 0.09 -6.66
C THR A 1 15.45 1.35 -7.39
N THR A 2 16.76 1.66 -7.44
CA THR A 2 17.28 2.92 -8.00
C THR A 2 16.90 3.15 -9.47
N ILE A 3 17.05 2.13 -10.33
CA ILE A 3 16.68 2.21 -11.76
C ILE A 3 15.17 2.34 -11.93
N GLU A 4 14.37 1.65 -11.11
CA GLU A 4 12.91 1.76 -11.11
C GLU A 4 12.46 3.16 -10.67
N ALA A 5 13.08 3.70 -9.61
CA ALA A 5 12.84 5.06 -9.15
C ALA A 5 13.19 6.11 -10.23
N LEU A 6 14.33 5.94 -10.92
CA LEU A 6 14.71 6.79 -12.05
C LEU A 6 13.69 6.68 -13.20
N GLY A 7 13.26 5.48 -13.55
CA GLY A 7 12.22 5.26 -14.56
C GLY A 7 10.90 5.94 -14.21
N ALA A 8 10.45 5.84 -12.95
CA ALA A 8 9.24 6.51 -12.46
C ALA A 8 9.33 8.04 -12.56
N THR A 9 10.48 8.62 -12.18
CA THR A 9 10.69 10.08 -12.26
C THR A 9 10.78 10.58 -13.69
N LEU A 10 11.43 9.85 -14.61
CA LEU A 10 11.43 10.15 -16.04
C LEU A 10 10.03 10.08 -16.65
N GLY A 11 9.17 9.22 -16.15
CA GLY A 11 7.77 9.08 -16.55
C GLY A 11 6.82 10.11 -15.94
N GLY A 12 7.31 11.06 -15.12
CA GLY A 12 6.51 12.16 -14.57
C GLY A 12 5.59 11.75 -13.41
N THR A 13 6.00 10.77 -12.59
CA THR A 13 5.22 10.36 -11.40
C THR A 13 4.92 11.53 -10.47
N GLN A 14 3.72 11.56 -9.88
CA GLN A 14 3.29 12.63 -8.96
C GLN A 14 3.78 12.39 -7.53
N SER A 15 3.96 11.16 -7.13
CA SER A 15 4.58 10.79 -5.87
C SER A 15 5.38 9.51 -6.04
N LEU A 16 6.44 9.37 -5.27
CA LEU A 16 7.37 8.24 -5.37
C LEU A 16 7.66 7.68 -3.98
N HIS A 17 7.45 6.39 -3.84
CA HIS A 17 7.92 5.61 -2.71
C HIS A 17 9.04 4.66 -3.15
N THR A 18 10.11 4.60 -2.39
CA THR A 18 11.22 3.65 -2.59
C THR A 18 11.30 2.72 -1.39
N ASN A 19 11.02 1.45 -1.61
CA ASN A 19 11.11 0.42 -0.59
C ASN A 19 12.56 0.17 -0.18
N ALA A 20 12.76 -0.11 1.10
CA ALA A 20 14.01 -0.64 1.59
C ALA A 20 14.26 -2.03 0.96
N PHE A 21 15.54 -2.39 0.74
CA PHE A 21 15.88 -3.64 0.06
C PHE A 21 15.53 -4.89 0.87
N ASP A 22 15.33 -4.76 2.18
CA ASP A 22 14.95 -5.80 3.13
C ASP A 22 13.44 -5.87 3.41
N GLU A 23 12.64 -5.06 2.72
CA GLU A 23 11.19 -4.92 2.97
C GLU A 23 10.42 -6.25 2.82
N ALA A 24 10.84 -7.10 1.89
CA ALA A 24 10.25 -8.42 1.71
C ALA A 24 10.58 -9.43 2.83
N LEU A 25 11.57 -9.14 3.66
CA LEU A 25 12.04 -10.00 4.75
C LEU A 25 11.51 -9.56 6.11
N GLY A 26 11.32 -8.25 6.31
CA GLY A 26 10.88 -7.70 7.59
C GLY A 26 10.79 -6.18 7.56
N LEU A 27 10.77 -5.55 8.74
CA LEU A 27 10.81 -4.10 8.82
C LEU A 27 12.20 -3.57 8.44
N PRO A 28 12.27 -2.37 7.82
CA PRO A 28 13.54 -1.79 7.43
C PRO A 28 14.41 -1.47 8.64
N THR A 29 15.70 -1.77 8.49
CA THR A 29 16.72 -1.27 9.43
C THR A 29 17.02 0.21 9.14
N ASP A 30 17.68 0.91 10.08
CA ASP A 30 18.12 2.30 9.84
C ASP A 30 19.01 2.42 8.59
N PHE A 31 19.81 1.40 8.32
CA PHE A 31 20.69 1.35 7.16
C PHE A 31 19.89 1.21 5.86
N SER A 32 18.99 0.24 5.76
CA SER A 32 18.19 0.00 4.55
C SER A 32 17.21 1.14 4.27
N ALA A 33 16.59 1.70 5.31
CA ALA A 33 15.72 2.88 5.21
C ALA A 33 16.48 4.12 4.71
N ARG A 34 17.74 4.31 5.17
CA ARG A 34 18.60 5.39 4.71
C ARG A 34 18.93 5.25 3.22
N ILE A 35 19.24 4.05 2.74
CA ILE A 35 19.50 3.80 1.31
C ILE A 35 18.26 4.11 0.49
N ALA A 36 17.08 3.65 0.90
CA ALA A 36 15.83 3.91 0.21
C ALA A 36 15.53 5.41 0.09
N ARG A 37 15.65 6.14 1.20
CA ARG A 37 15.48 7.60 1.19
C ARG A 37 16.53 8.32 0.36
N ASN A 38 17.81 7.96 0.50
CA ASN A 38 18.90 8.64 -0.21
C ASN A 38 18.83 8.37 -1.71
N THR A 39 18.25 7.27 -2.17
CA THR A 39 17.96 7.03 -3.59
C THR A 39 17.14 8.17 -4.19
N GLN A 40 16.07 8.62 -3.50
CA GLN A 40 15.26 9.76 -3.97
C GLN A 40 16.03 11.08 -3.93
N ILE A 41 16.81 11.31 -2.86
CA ILE A 41 17.63 12.53 -2.72
C ILE A 41 18.66 12.62 -3.83
N ILE A 42 19.37 11.54 -4.16
CA ILE A 42 20.34 11.51 -5.26
C ILE A 42 19.66 11.81 -6.59
N ILE A 43 18.51 11.23 -6.86
CA ILE A 43 17.73 11.53 -8.08
C ILE A 43 17.35 13.01 -8.12
N GLN A 44 16.92 13.58 -7.01
CA GLN A 44 16.50 14.98 -6.93
C GLN A 44 17.69 15.95 -7.08
N GLU A 45 18.79 15.71 -6.37
CA GLU A 45 19.86 16.69 -6.21
C GLU A 45 21.00 16.51 -7.24
N GLU A 46 21.29 15.27 -7.67
CA GLU A 46 22.48 14.96 -8.48
C GLU A 46 22.15 14.63 -9.94
N SER A 47 20.91 14.21 -10.26
CA SER A 47 20.57 13.79 -11.63
C SER A 47 20.08 14.92 -12.54
N GLU A 48 19.84 16.11 -11.97
CA GLU A 48 19.24 17.26 -12.67
C GLU A 48 17.90 17.02 -13.34
N ILE A 49 17.24 15.89 -13.04
CA ILE A 49 15.96 15.50 -13.66
C ILE A 49 14.85 16.53 -13.42
N CYS A 50 14.95 17.31 -12.33
CA CYS A 50 13.99 18.36 -11.99
C CYS A 50 14.10 19.62 -12.88
N ARG A 51 15.10 19.70 -13.76
CA ARG A 51 15.31 20.85 -14.66
C ARG A 51 14.42 20.85 -15.89
N THR A 52 13.84 19.71 -16.23
CA THR A 52 12.97 19.58 -17.39
C THR A 52 11.67 18.88 -17.02
N VAL A 53 10.59 19.23 -17.73
CA VAL A 53 9.28 18.61 -17.60
C VAL A 53 9.14 17.61 -18.73
N ASP A 54 8.69 16.38 -18.43
CA ASP A 54 8.44 15.32 -19.40
C ASP A 54 9.58 15.09 -20.40
N PRO A 55 10.75 14.65 -19.91
CA PRO A 55 11.96 14.51 -20.77
C PRO A 55 11.80 13.45 -21.87
N LEU A 56 10.78 12.57 -21.77
CA LEU A 56 10.50 11.52 -22.74
C LEU A 56 9.43 11.92 -23.77
N ALA A 57 8.83 13.11 -23.63
CA ALA A 57 7.81 13.59 -24.54
C ALA A 57 8.29 13.65 -25.99
N GLY A 58 7.42 13.26 -26.92
CA GLY A 58 7.70 13.26 -28.35
C GLY A 58 8.57 12.11 -28.86
N SER A 59 9.02 11.21 -27.99
CA SER A 59 9.63 9.95 -28.40
C SER A 59 8.60 9.06 -29.07
N TYR A 60 8.75 8.77 -30.36
CA TYR A 60 7.78 7.93 -31.10
C TYR A 60 7.53 6.59 -30.45
N TYR A 61 8.55 5.96 -29.89
CA TYR A 61 8.43 4.68 -29.20
C TYR A 61 7.63 4.82 -27.90
N VAL A 62 7.97 5.80 -27.05
CA VAL A 62 7.32 6.01 -25.76
C VAL A 62 5.86 6.41 -25.94
N GLU A 63 5.55 7.32 -26.88
CA GLU A 63 4.19 7.73 -27.19
C GLU A 63 3.34 6.54 -27.71
N SER A 64 3.90 5.73 -28.62
CA SER A 64 3.21 4.54 -29.14
C SER A 64 2.96 3.50 -28.04
N LEU A 65 3.93 3.27 -27.16
CA LEU A 65 3.80 2.32 -26.06
C LEU A 65 2.76 2.81 -25.04
N THR A 66 2.78 4.09 -24.73
CA THR A 66 1.82 4.72 -23.82
C THR A 66 0.40 4.58 -24.35
N ASP A 67 0.16 4.86 -25.64
CA ASP A 67 -1.15 4.69 -26.28
C ASP A 67 -1.63 3.24 -26.22
N GLN A 68 -0.75 2.28 -26.46
CA GLN A 68 -1.09 0.84 -26.38
C GLN A 68 -1.47 0.44 -24.95
N ILE A 69 -0.72 0.89 -23.94
CA ILE A 69 -1.01 0.61 -22.52
C ILE A 69 -2.35 1.23 -22.12
N VAL A 70 -2.62 2.48 -22.53
CA VAL A 70 -3.90 3.17 -22.27
C VAL A 70 -5.07 2.41 -22.88
N LYS A 71 -4.95 1.93 -24.12
CA LYS A 71 -5.99 1.14 -24.78
C LYS A 71 -6.27 -0.17 -24.04
N GLN A 72 -5.23 -0.88 -23.62
CA GLN A 72 -5.39 -2.12 -22.86
C GLN A 72 -6.01 -1.87 -21.48
N ALA A 73 -5.54 -0.85 -20.75
CA ALA A 73 -6.12 -0.48 -19.47
C ALA A 73 -7.61 -0.13 -19.57
N ARG A 74 -8.00 0.66 -20.57
CA ARG A 74 -9.41 1.00 -20.83
C ARG A 74 -10.26 -0.24 -21.13
N THR A 75 -9.70 -1.23 -21.82
CA THR A 75 -10.39 -2.50 -22.08
C THR A 75 -10.68 -3.25 -20.79
N ILE A 76 -9.71 -3.31 -19.87
CA ILE A 76 -9.89 -3.96 -18.56
C ILE A 76 -10.90 -3.19 -17.70
N ILE A 77 -10.82 -1.85 -17.66
CA ILE A 77 -11.79 -1.01 -16.95
C ILE A 77 -13.20 -1.27 -17.46
N LYS A 78 -13.40 -1.28 -18.78
CA LYS A 78 -14.70 -1.56 -19.37
C LYS A 78 -15.23 -2.96 -19.02
N GLN A 79 -14.38 -3.99 -18.98
CA GLN A 79 -14.77 -5.33 -18.55
C GLN A 79 -15.25 -5.36 -17.09
N ILE A 80 -14.60 -4.60 -16.22
CA ILE A 80 -15.00 -4.48 -14.82
C ILE A 80 -16.33 -3.72 -14.67
N ASP A 81 -16.52 -2.64 -15.42
CA ASP A 81 -17.77 -1.87 -15.43
C ASP A 81 -18.95 -2.72 -15.96
N GLU A 82 -18.74 -3.49 -17.02
CA GLU A 82 -19.73 -4.42 -17.59
C GLU A 82 -20.08 -5.56 -16.62
N ALA A 83 -19.16 -5.96 -15.74
CA ALA A 83 -19.43 -6.91 -14.66
C ALA A 83 -20.26 -6.31 -13.49
N GLY A 84 -20.57 -5.03 -13.55
CA GLY A 84 -21.33 -4.29 -12.54
C GLY A 84 -20.46 -3.59 -11.48
N GLY A 85 -19.22 -3.29 -11.83
CA GLY A 85 -18.23 -2.62 -11.02
C GLY A 85 -17.29 -3.57 -10.26
N MET A 86 -16.27 -3.01 -9.61
CA MET A 86 -15.19 -3.78 -9.00
C MET A 86 -15.67 -4.76 -7.92
N ALA A 87 -16.61 -4.39 -7.06
CA ALA A 87 -17.12 -5.27 -6.00
C ALA A 87 -17.72 -6.56 -6.59
N LYS A 88 -18.62 -6.44 -7.58
CA LYS A 88 -19.20 -7.61 -8.25
C LYS A 88 -18.19 -8.41 -9.06
N ALA A 89 -17.21 -7.74 -9.68
CA ALA A 89 -16.13 -8.41 -10.40
C ALA A 89 -15.24 -9.24 -9.44
N ILE A 90 -14.99 -8.76 -8.22
CA ILE A 90 -14.27 -9.49 -7.16
C ILE A 90 -15.08 -10.71 -6.70
N GLU A 91 -16.36 -10.55 -6.42
CA GLU A 91 -17.27 -11.65 -6.05
C GLU A 91 -17.31 -12.73 -7.12
N ALA A 92 -17.29 -12.34 -8.42
CA ALA A 92 -17.21 -13.26 -9.55
C ALA A 92 -15.80 -13.85 -9.81
N GLY A 93 -14.79 -13.43 -9.04
CA GLY A 93 -13.40 -13.90 -9.16
C GLY A 93 -12.66 -13.39 -10.40
N LEU A 94 -13.19 -12.41 -11.13
CA LEU A 94 -12.59 -11.93 -12.38
C LEU A 94 -11.17 -11.35 -12.20
N PRO A 95 -10.91 -10.38 -11.30
CA PRO A 95 -9.57 -9.83 -11.11
C PRO A 95 -8.58 -10.89 -10.62
N LYS A 96 -9.00 -11.77 -9.71
CA LYS A 96 -8.16 -12.84 -9.18
C LYS A 96 -7.67 -13.77 -10.29
N ARG A 97 -8.58 -14.24 -11.16
CA ARG A 97 -8.23 -15.10 -12.30
C ARG A 97 -7.25 -14.41 -13.25
N MET A 98 -7.47 -13.13 -13.58
CA MET A 98 -6.56 -12.38 -14.45
C MET A 98 -5.16 -12.26 -13.87
N ILE A 99 -5.04 -12.03 -12.55
CA ILE A 99 -3.76 -11.98 -11.84
C ILE A 99 -3.08 -13.36 -11.85
N GLU A 100 -3.81 -14.42 -11.54
CA GLU A 100 -3.27 -15.79 -11.51
C GLU A 100 -2.77 -16.24 -12.90
N GLU A 101 -3.51 -15.95 -13.97
CA GLU A 101 -3.10 -16.25 -15.34
C GLU A 101 -1.85 -15.46 -15.76
N ALA A 102 -1.77 -14.17 -15.42
CA ALA A 102 -0.60 -13.35 -15.71
C ALA A 102 0.63 -13.83 -14.91
N SER A 103 0.44 -14.14 -13.64
CA SER A 103 1.48 -14.64 -12.74
C SER A 103 2.04 -15.98 -13.20
N ALA A 104 1.17 -16.93 -13.57
CA ALA A 104 1.57 -18.24 -14.09
C ALA A 104 2.36 -18.14 -15.41
N ARG A 105 1.95 -17.19 -16.28
CA ARG A 105 2.68 -16.93 -17.54
C ARG A 105 4.06 -16.36 -17.27
N GLU A 106 4.18 -15.38 -16.38
CA GLU A 106 5.46 -14.76 -16.03
C GLU A 106 6.40 -15.76 -15.36
N GLN A 107 5.89 -16.57 -14.42
CA GLN A 107 6.66 -17.61 -13.77
C GLN A 107 7.19 -18.63 -14.79
N SER A 108 6.37 -19.04 -15.74
CA SER A 108 6.81 -19.94 -16.81
C SER A 108 7.96 -19.37 -17.66
N LEU A 109 7.96 -18.05 -17.93
CA LEU A 109 9.07 -17.40 -18.65
C LEU A 109 10.35 -17.36 -17.81
N ILE A 110 10.23 -17.16 -16.51
CA ILE A 110 11.35 -17.17 -15.56
C ILE A 110 11.96 -18.59 -15.51
N ASP A 111 11.13 -19.63 -15.36
CA ASP A 111 11.57 -21.02 -15.25
C ASP A 111 12.25 -21.50 -16.54
N GLN A 112 11.78 -21.04 -17.70
CA GLN A 112 12.40 -21.33 -18.99
C GLN A 112 13.66 -20.49 -19.28
N GLY A 113 14.05 -19.59 -18.39
CA GLY A 113 15.17 -18.65 -18.60
C GLY A 113 14.94 -17.59 -19.69
N LYS A 114 13.73 -17.48 -20.21
CA LYS A 114 13.34 -16.44 -21.19
C LYS A 114 13.19 -15.07 -20.54
N ARG A 115 12.81 -15.04 -19.26
CA ARG A 115 12.83 -13.85 -18.42
C ARG A 115 14.00 -13.95 -17.45
N VAL A 116 14.97 -13.05 -17.57
CA VAL A 116 16.13 -13.01 -16.68
C VAL A 116 15.84 -12.04 -15.52
N ILE A 117 16.03 -12.54 -14.30
CA ILE A 117 16.03 -11.74 -13.07
C ILE A 117 17.41 -11.96 -12.45
N VAL A 118 18.23 -10.90 -12.45
CA VAL A 118 19.61 -10.94 -11.95
C VAL A 118 19.62 -11.29 -10.46
N GLY A 119 20.48 -12.22 -10.08
CA GLY A 119 20.55 -12.74 -8.71
C GLY A 119 19.49 -13.79 -8.37
N VAL A 120 18.46 -13.97 -9.21
CA VAL A 120 17.40 -14.95 -8.98
C VAL A 120 17.54 -16.18 -9.86
N ASN A 121 17.49 -16.03 -11.18
CA ASN A 121 17.66 -17.14 -12.11
C ASN A 121 18.91 -17.06 -12.99
N LYS A 122 19.65 -15.92 -12.94
CA LYS A 122 20.93 -15.74 -13.61
C LYS A 122 21.86 -14.86 -12.77
N TYR A 123 23.17 -15.08 -12.91
CA TYR A 123 24.22 -14.36 -12.17
C TYR A 123 24.06 -14.44 -10.65
N LYS A 124 23.73 -15.64 -10.16
CA LYS A 124 23.67 -15.92 -8.73
C LYS A 124 25.06 -15.95 -8.11
N LEU A 125 25.17 -15.56 -6.86
CA LEU A 125 26.34 -15.81 -6.04
C LEU A 125 26.31 -17.26 -5.53
N ASP A 126 27.48 -17.89 -5.39
CA ASP A 126 27.61 -19.22 -4.78
C ASP A 126 27.26 -19.20 -3.29
N LYS A 127 27.50 -18.06 -2.64
CA LYS A 127 27.13 -17.79 -1.26
C LYS A 127 26.64 -16.34 -1.14
N GLU A 128 25.47 -16.17 -0.59
CA GLU A 128 24.92 -14.87 -0.26
C GLU A 128 25.23 -14.52 1.21
N ASP A 129 25.50 -13.24 1.46
CA ASP A 129 25.63 -12.74 2.82
C ASP A 129 24.26 -12.71 3.51
N GLU A 130 24.26 -13.01 4.81
CA GLU A 130 23.03 -12.91 5.60
C GLU A 130 22.59 -11.45 5.71
N THR A 131 21.35 -11.19 5.31
CA THR A 131 20.73 -9.88 5.47
C THR A 131 20.23 -9.71 6.90
N SER A 132 20.72 -8.69 7.60
CA SER A 132 20.21 -8.33 8.92
C SER A 132 18.75 -7.89 8.79
N VAL A 133 17.84 -8.57 9.47
CA VAL A 133 16.40 -8.28 9.48
C VAL A 133 16.02 -7.73 10.85
N LEU A 134 15.21 -6.68 10.86
CA LEU A 134 14.67 -6.13 12.11
C LEU A 134 13.49 -7.00 12.55
N GLU A 135 13.70 -7.80 13.58
CA GLU A 135 12.64 -8.56 14.24
C GLU A 135 12.02 -7.76 15.38
N ILE A 136 10.69 -7.74 15.39
CA ILE A 136 9.93 -7.10 16.47
C ILE A 136 9.56 -8.14 17.52
N ASP A 137 9.82 -7.84 18.78
CA ASP A 137 9.26 -8.59 19.89
C ASP A 137 7.75 -8.33 20.02
N ASN A 138 6.97 -9.15 19.32
CA ASN A 138 5.53 -9.06 19.29
C ASN A 138 4.88 -9.20 20.68
N VAL A 139 5.51 -9.95 21.59
CA VAL A 139 5.01 -10.12 22.97
C VAL A 139 5.15 -8.83 23.75
N LYS A 140 6.32 -8.19 23.66
CA LYS A 140 6.58 -6.90 24.29
C LYS A 140 5.63 -5.83 23.77
N VAL A 141 5.53 -5.66 22.46
CA VAL A 141 4.64 -4.67 21.81
C VAL A 141 3.17 -4.89 22.23
N ARG A 142 2.70 -6.14 22.21
CA ARG A 142 1.36 -6.49 22.67
C ARG A 142 1.11 -6.09 24.12
N ASN A 143 2.04 -6.40 25.02
CA ASN A 143 1.91 -6.09 26.44
C ASN A 143 1.92 -4.58 26.68
N GLU A 144 2.77 -3.83 26.03
CA GLU A 144 2.81 -2.37 26.08
C GLU A 144 1.49 -1.76 25.58
N GLN A 145 0.94 -2.26 24.48
CA GLN A 145 -0.35 -1.81 23.95
C GLN A 145 -1.51 -2.11 24.92
N ILE A 146 -1.54 -3.30 25.52
CA ILE A 146 -2.56 -3.65 26.52
C ILE A 146 -2.47 -2.71 27.73
N ALA A 147 -1.28 -2.48 28.23
CA ALA A 147 -1.08 -1.57 29.36
C ALA A 147 -1.53 -0.13 29.04
N SER A 148 -1.21 0.36 27.84
CA SER A 148 -1.65 1.66 27.35
C SER A 148 -3.17 1.76 27.27
N LEU A 149 -3.85 0.75 26.71
CA LEU A 149 -5.32 0.71 26.63
C LEU A 149 -5.99 0.65 28.01
N GLN A 150 -5.43 -0.13 28.94
CA GLN A 150 -5.92 -0.20 30.32
C GLN A 150 -5.80 1.17 31.01
N HIS A 151 -4.65 1.85 30.85
CA HIS A 151 -4.45 3.19 31.39
C HIS A 151 -5.44 4.21 30.81
N ILE A 152 -5.63 4.20 29.49
CA ILE A 152 -6.60 5.08 28.82
C ILE A 152 -8.02 4.86 29.39
N ARG A 153 -8.46 3.62 29.50
CA ARG A 153 -9.81 3.28 30.01
C ARG A 153 -9.99 3.66 31.48
N ALA A 154 -8.94 3.55 32.28
CA ALA A 154 -8.98 3.89 33.71
C ALA A 154 -8.98 5.41 33.97
N THR A 155 -8.48 6.22 33.05
CA THR A 155 -8.27 7.67 33.24
C THR A 155 -9.18 8.57 32.40
N ARG A 156 -10.01 8.01 31.53
CA ARG A 156 -10.92 8.76 30.67
C ARG A 156 -12.28 8.98 31.35
N ASP A 157 -13.04 9.94 30.86
CA ASP A 157 -14.46 10.13 31.18
C ASP A 157 -15.28 9.09 30.38
N THR A 158 -15.76 8.06 31.08
CA THR A 158 -16.51 6.96 30.47
C THR A 158 -17.87 7.42 29.92
N ASP A 159 -18.54 8.34 30.60
CA ASP A 159 -19.86 8.84 30.16
C ASP A 159 -19.73 9.66 28.89
N ALA A 160 -18.71 10.51 28.80
CA ALA A 160 -18.41 11.26 27.59
C ALA A 160 -18.06 10.33 26.40
N VAL A 161 -17.32 9.25 26.64
CA VAL A 161 -17.01 8.24 25.61
C VAL A 161 -18.28 7.54 25.13
N ASN A 162 -19.13 7.08 26.05
CA ASN A 162 -20.38 6.39 25.70
C ASN A 162 -21.31 7.31 24.88
N ALA A 163 -21.44 8.57 25.28
CA ALA A 163 -22.23 9.55 24.55
C ALA A 163 -21.69 9.79 23.12
N ALA A 164 -20.37 9.90 22.98
CA ALA A 164 -19.74 10.09 21.67
C ALA A 164 -19.85 8.88 20.74
N LEU A 165 -19.74 7.65 21.28
CA LEU A 165 -19.94 6.41 20.52
C LEU A 165 -21.42 6.24 20.11
N ALA A 166 -22.36 6.57 20.98
CA ALA A 166 -23.78 6.57 20.62
C ALA A 166 -24.09 7.59 19.50
N ALA A 167 -23.50 8.79 19.57
CA ALA A 167 -23.62 9.80 18.51
C ALA A 167 -23.01 9.31 17.18
N LEU A 168 -21.90 8.59 17.23
CA LEU A 168 -21.28 7.98 16.04
C LEU A 168 -22.21 6.92 15.39
N THR A 169 -22.79 6.03 16.20
CA THR A 169 -23.75 5.04 15.71
C THR A 169 -24.98 5.71 15.11
N HIS A 170 -25.52 6.76 15.77
CA HIS A 170 -26.63 7.54 15.22
C HIS A 170 -26.27 8.17 13.87
N ALA A 171 -25.10 8.80 13.77
CA ALA A 171 -24.63 9.40 12.53
C ALA A 171 -24.52 8.35 11.39
N ALA A 172 -24.08 7.13 11.70
CA ALA A 172 -24.00 6.02 10.75
C ALA A 172 -25.39 5.59 10.24
N GLN A 173 -26.39 5.55 11.12
CA GLN A 173 -27.75 5.16 10.76
C GLN A 173 -28.52 6.23 9.97
N HIS A 174 -28.11 7.51 10.08
CA HIS A 174 -28.80 8.66 9.48
C HIS A 174 -28.00 9.33 8.34
N ASN A 175 -26.95 8.68 7.86
CA ASN A 175 -26.09 9.16 6.76
C ASN A 175 -25.49 10.56 7.03
N GLU A 176 -25.08 10.81 8.28
CA GLU A 176 -24.44 12.06 8.69
C GLU A 176 -22.91 11.98 8.52
N ASN A 177 -22.17 13.03 8.92
CA ASN A 177 -20.73 13.07 8.79
C ASN A 177 -20.01 12.17 9.81
N LEU A 178 -19.70 10.94 9.38
CA LEU A 178 -19.03 9.92 10.20
C LEU A 178 -17.65 10.34 10.68
N LEU A 179 -16.88 11.04 9.82
CA LEU A 179 -15.53 11.45 10.19
C LEU A 179 -15.56 12.44 11.35
N ALA A 180 -16.47 13.41 11.32
CA ALA A 180 -16.60 14.38 12.40
C ALA A 180 -17.01 13.70 13.73
N ALA A 181 -17.94 12.75 13.68
CA ALA A 181 -18.38 11.98 14.85
C ALA A 181 -17.25 11.08 15.39
N ALA A 182 -16.49 10.40 14.53
CA ALA A 182 -15.35 9.57 14.91
C ALA A 182 -14.21 10.41 15.54
N VAL A 183 -13.91 11.60 14.97
CA VAL A 183 -12.95 12.54 15.56
C VAL A 183 -13.37 12.99 16.96
N ASN A 184 -14.66 13.25 17.17
CA ASN A 184 -15.17 13.61 18.50
C ASN A 184 -15.05 12.45 19.50
N ALA A 185 -15.34 11.20 19.08
CA ALA A 185 -15.13 10.03 19.90
C ALA A 185 -13.64 9.83 20.26
N ALA A 186 -12.74 10.03 19.32
CA ALA A 186 -11.30 9.97 19.57
C ALA A 186 -10.82 11.07 20.55
N ARG A 187 -11.36 12.27 20.47
CA ARG A 187 -11.03 13.38 21.39
C ARG A 187 -11.39 13.08 22.85
N VAL A 188 -12.50 12.39 23.09
CA VAL A 188 -12.87 11.92 24.44
C VAL A 188 -12.19 10.60 24.82
N ARG A 189 -11.20 10.15 24.01
CA ARG A 189 -10.36 8.98 24.25
C ARG A 189 -11.10 7.64 24.10
N ALA A 190 -12.09 7.55 23.21
CA ALA A 190 -12.55 6.27 22.69
C ALA A 190 -11.39 5.56 21.96
N THR A 191 -11.27 4.27 22.16
CA THR A 191 -10.26 3.46 21.45
C THR A 191 -10.69 3.17 20.02
N LEU A 192 -9.75 2.85 19.14
CA LEU A 192 -10.04 2.46 17.76
C LEU A 192 -11.05 1.29 17.69
N GLY A 193 -10.89 0.29 18.58
CA GLY A 193 -11.84 -0.84 18.65
C GLY A 193 -13.25 -0.39 18.97
N GLU A 194 -13.43 0.45 20.00
CA GLU A 194 -14.74 0.96 20.39
C GLU A 194 -15.41 1.80 19.28
N ILE A 195 -14.63 2.59 18.53
CA ILE A 195 -15.11 3.34 17.36
C ILE A 195 -15.55 2.38 16.24
N SER A 196 -14.72 1.36 15.97
CA SER A 196 -15.05 0.32 14.97
C SER A 196 -16.28 -0.48 15.35
N ASP A 197 -16.39 -0.92 16.61
CA ASP A 197 -17.53 -1.66 17.10
C ASP A 197 -18.83 -0.84 17.01
N ALA A 198 -18.77 0.47 17.29
CA ALA A 198 -19.91 1.37 17.15
C ALA A 198 -20.39 1.50 15.69
N LEU A 199 -19.46 1.55 14.72
CA LEU A 199 -19.78 1.57 13.29
C LEU A 199 -20.27 0.22 12.78
N GLU A 200 -19.72 -0.88 13.29
CA GLU A 200 -20.11 -2.24 12.92
C GLU A 200 -21.57 -2.54 13.24
N THR A 201 -22.15 -1.93 14.29
CA THR A 201 -23.58 -2.06 14.59
C THR A 201 -24.51 -1.52 13.50
N ALA A 202 -24.01 -0.62 12.63
CA ALA A 202 -24.77 -0.02 11.54
C ALA A 202 -24.43 -0.61 10.17
N PHE A 203 -23.16 -0.99 9.93
CA PHE A 203 -22.67 -1.37 8.60
C PHE A 203 -22.36 -2.86 8.46
N ASP A 204 -22.23 -3.59 9.57
CA ASP A 204 -21.76 -4.98 9.59
C ASP A 204 -20.33 -5.15 9.03
N ARG A 205 -19.81 -6.37 9.00
CA ARG A 205 -18.53 -6.72 8.36
C ARG A 205 -18.76 -7.52 7.10
N TYR A 206 -17.97 -7.22 6.08
CA TYR A 206 -17.88 -8.11 4.92
C TYR A 206 -17.16 -9.41 5.36
N LEU A 207 -17.84 -10.55 5.19
CA LEU A 207 -17.37 -11.89 5.52
C LEU A 207 -16.89 -12.63 4.27
#